data_0cfe16db4197345d055aa01757bb4795
#
_entry.id   0cfe16db4197345d055aa01757bb4795
#
_cell.length_a   1.000
_cell.length_b   1.000
_cell.length_c   1.000
_cell.angle_alpha   90.00
_cell.angle_beta   90.00
_cell.angle_gamma   90.00
#
_symmetry.space_group_name_H-M   'P 1'
#
loop_
_entity.id
_entity.type
_entity.pdbx_description
1 polymer ?
#
loop_
_entity_poly.entity_id
_entity_poly.type
_entity_poly.pdbx_seq_one_letter_code
_entity_poly.pdbx_strand_id
1 'polypeptide(L)'
;MISFVIPTLNEIKTIEQTLQCLAAYSGEHEIIISDGNSTDGTIEVARQYADHVIVYDKPARQTIAMARNMGAAAASGDYLVFLDADVVIPDVDDFFKTAQQAFAANKRLLALTVRYSVLPETKTFFDGVMFTMLGLQFRLQNNVFHIGGSGGEFQMIIADAFRKVGGFDETLVAAEDMDLFRRLSKVGRTRFEKGLTVYHTGRRAHEVGWPKLIWEWFTNSTSVFFLKKSVSKEWKEVR
;
A
#
# COMPACT_ATOMS: atom_id res chain seq x y z
N MET A 1 -7.44 16.16 6.58
CA MET A 1 -7.72 15.70 5.22
C MET A 1 -6.89 14.44 4.91
N ILE A 2 -7.42 13.50 4.11
CA ILE A 2 -6.73 12.27 3.65
C ILE A 2 -6.41 12.40 2.17
N SER A 3 -5.18 12.08 1.76
CA SER A 3 -4.81 11.90 0.34
C SER A 3 -4.65 10.41 0.05
N PHE A 4 -5.53 9.85 -0.77
CA PHE A 4 -5.41 8.49 -1.29
C PHE A 4 -4.45 8.48 -2.47
N VAL A 5 -3.37 7.73 -2.39
CA VAL A 5 -2.35 7.63 -3.43
C VAL A 5 -2.34 6.21 -3.98
N ILE A 6 -2.71 6.06 -5.24
CA ILE A 6 -2.88 4.75 -5.89
C ILE A 6 -1.94 4.67 -7.09
N PRO A 7 -0.89 3.85 -7.04
CA PRO A 7 -0.09 3.54 -8.20
C PRO A 7 -0.87 2.61 -9.14
N THR A 8 -0.88 2.91 -10.43
CA THR A 8 -1.58 2.10 -11.44
C THR A 8 -0.68 1.77 -12.62
N LEU A 9 -0.88 0.59 -13.20
CA LEU A 9 -0.34 0.21 -14.51
C LEU A 9 -1.20 -0.92 -15.10
N ASN A 10 -2.09 -0.59 -16.03
CA ASN A 10 -3.02 -1.52 -16.69
C ASN A 10 -3.91 -2.29 -15.69
N GLU A 11 -4.69 -1.54 -14.94
CA GLU A 11 -5.56 -2.02 -13.86
C GLU A 11 -7.06 -1.89 -14.17
N ILE A 12 -7.43 -1.85 -15.45
CA ILE A 12 -8.83 -1.63 -15.92
C ILE A 12 -9.84 -2.58 -15.25
N LYS A 13 -9.41 -3.80 -14.90
CA LYS A 13 -10.30 -4.82 -14.34
C LYS A 13 -10.70 -4.56 -12.87
N THR A 14 -9.94 -3.75 -12.15
CA THR A 14 -10.05 -3.62 -10.69
C THR A 14 -10.18 -2.18 -10.22
N ILE A 15 -9.56 -1.24 -10.91
CA ILE A 15 -9.42 0.14 -10.47
C ILE A 15 -10.77 0.83 -10.19
N GLU A 16 -11.79 0.57 -11.00
CA GLU A 16 -13.08 1.22 -10.82
C GLU A 16 -13.72 0.87 -9.48
N GLN A 17 -13.67 -0.40 -9.07
CA GLN A 17 -14.21 -0.83 -7.76
C GLN A 17 -13.46 -0.16 -6.61
N THR A 18 -12.14 -0.06 -6.70
CA THR A 18 -11.31 0.63 -5.70
C THR A 18 -11.71 2.11 -5.61
N LEU A 19 -11.84 2.78 -6.75
CA LEU A 19 -12.19 4.21 -6.80
C LEU A 19 -13.60 4.49 -6.29
N GLN A 20 -14.57 3.67 -6.67
CA GLN A 20 -15.95 3.78 -6.15
C GLN A 20 -15.99 3.62 -4.63
N CYS A 21 -15.21 2.68 -4.09
CA CYS A 21 -15.09 2.48 -2.65
C CYS A 21 -14.53 3.73 -1.96
N LEU A 22 -13.47 4.34 -2.49
CA LEU A 22 -12.84 5.52 -1.89
C LEU A 22 -13.70 6.79 -2.05
N ALA A 23 -14.35 6.97 -3.20
CA ALA A 23 -15.26 8.08 -3.45
C ALA A 23 -16.50 8.07 -2.53
N ALA A 24 -16.84 6.92 -1.93
CA ALA A 24 -17.91 6.80 -0.95
C ALA A 24 -17.50 7.32 0.45
N TYR A 25 -16.22 7.61 0.69
CA TYR A 25 -15.77 8.18 1.97
C TYR A 25 -16.31 9.58 2.17
N SER A 26 -17.07 9.81 3.25
CA SER A 26 -17.71 11.09 3.53
C SER A 26 -16.79 12.15 4.14
N GLY A 27 -15.60 11.77 4.62
CA GLY A 27 -14.62 12.68 5.19
C GLY A 27 -13.88 13.49 4.13
N GLU A 28 -13.22 14.56 4.55
CA GLU A 28 -12.40 15.40 3.65
C GLU A 28 -11.23 14.59 3.07
N HIS A 29 -11.19 14.46 1.75
CA HIS A 29 -10.20 13.66 1.06
C HIS A 29 -9.91 14.15 -0.36
N GLU A 30 -8.87 13.63 -0.95
CA GLU A 30 -8.54 13.69 -2.38
C GLU A 30 -8.05 12.32 -2.86
N ILE A 31 -8.29 12.01 -4.12
CA ILE A 31 -7.86 10.78 -4.78
C ILE A 31 -6.81 11.14 -5.84
N ILE A 32 -5.62 10.54 -5.72
CA ILE A 32 -4.47 10.80 -6.60
C ILE A 32 -4.04 9.49 -7.24
N ILE A 33 -4.14 9.42 -8.55
CA ILE A 33 -3.65 8.31 -9.36
C ILE A 33 -2.28 8.65 -9.90
N SER A 34 -1.33 7.74 -9.68
CA SER A 34 0.01 7.79 -10.25
C SER A 34 0.18 6.65 -11.23
N ASP A 35 -0.03 6.94 -12.52
CA ASP A 35 -0.13 5.93 -13.56
C ASP A 35 1.18 5.76 -14.34
N GLY A 36 1.59 4.49 -14.50
CA GLY A 36 2.79 4.08 -15.19
C GLY A 36 2.69 4.08 -16.73
N ASN A 37 1.80 4.90 -17.32
CA ASN A 37 1.49 4.95 -18.73
C ASN A 37 0.66 3.76 -19.22
N SER A 38 -0.49 3.53 -18.58
CA SER A 38 -1.45 2.48 -18.93
C SER A 38 -2.01 2.65 -20.32
N THR A 39 -2.32 1.53 -21.00
CA THR A 39 -2.82 1.48 -22.36
C THR A 39 -4.13 0.71 -22.51
N ASP A 40 -4.74 0.30 -21.38
CA ASP A 40 -5.91 -0.59 -21.34
C ASP A 40 -7.24 0.11 -21.02
N GLY A 41 -7.22 1.45 -20.83
CA GLY A 41 -8.39 2.23 -20.40
C GLY A 41 -8.39 2.59 -18.91
N THR A 42 -7.35 2.21 -18.14
CA THR A 42 -7.21 2.56 -16.71
C THR A 42 -7.28 4.06 -16.49
N ILE A 43 -6.57 4.85 -17.30
CA ILE A 43 -6.48 6.31 -17.16
C ILE A 43 -7.86 6.96 -17.38
N GLU A 44 -8.62 6.50 -18.36
CA GLU A 44 -9.95 7.01 -18.69
C GLU A 44 -10.94 6.78 -17.54
N VAL A 45 -10.89 5.60 -16.92
CA VAL A 45 -11.69 5.30 -15.72
C VAL A 45 -11.21 6.14 -14.53
N ALA A 46 -9.91 6.22 -14.30
CA ALA A 46 -9.34 6.99 -13.18
C ALA A 46 -9.79 8.47 -13.20
N ARG A 47 -9.84 9.10 -14.38
CA ARG A 47 -10.27 10.50 -14.55
C ARG A 47 -11.71 10.79 -14.17
N GLN A 48 -12.55 9.76 -13.98
CA GLN A 48 -13.95 9.94 -13.58
C GLN A 48 -14.11 10.11 -12.07
N TYR A 49 -13.10 9.68 -11.28
CA TYR A 49 -13.18 9.63 -9.83
C TYR A 49 -12.05 10.41 -9.13
N ALA A 50 -10.88 10.53 -9.77
CA ALA A 50 -9.70 11.10 -9.13
C ALA A 50 -9.62 12.61 -9.32
N ASP A 51 -9.17 13.31 -8.26
CA ASP A 51 -8.86 14.73 -8.30
C ASP A 51 -7.59 15.01 -9.12
N HIS A 52 -6.63 14.07 -9.06
CA HIS A 52 -5.37 14.15 -9.80
C HIS A 52 -5.03 12.82 -10.47
N VAL A 53 -4.73 12.88 -11.78
CA VAL A 53 -4.19 11.74 -12.54
C VAL A 53 -2.86 12.16 -13.14
N ILE A 54 -1.76 11.59 -12.61
CA ILE A 54 -0.40 11.89 -13.00
C ILE A 54 0.12 10.71 -13.81
N VAL A 55 0.40 10.94 -15.09
CA VAL A 55 0.91 9.90 -16.00
C VAL A 55 2.43 10.00 -16.11
N TYR A 56 3.10 8.88 -15.92
CA TYR A 56 4.56 8.80 -16.08
C TYR A 56 4.94 8.70 -17.55
N ASP A 57 5.63 9.70 -18.07
CA ASP A 57 5.94 9.88 -19.49
C ASP A 57 7.43 9.63 -19.87
N LYS A 58 8.21 9.06 -18.92
CA LYS A 58 9.65 8.84 -19.17
C LYS A 58 9.89 7.47 -19.85
N PRO A 59 10.97 7.34 -20.66
CA PRO A 59 11.29 6.09 -21.37
C PRO A 59 11.61 4.91 -20.44
N ALA A 60 12.15 5.17 -19.25
CA ALA A 60 12.43 4.13 -18.26
C ALA A 60 11.14 3.66 -17.60
N ARG A 61 11.05 2.36 -17.31
CA ARG A 61 9.91 1.82 -16.58
C ARG A 61 9.81 2.43 -15.18
N GLN A 62 8.64 2.89 -14.81
CA GLN A 62 8.36 3.38 -13.46
C GLN A 62 8.33 2.19 -12.46
N THR A 63 9.01 2.34 -11.34
CA THR A 63 8.86 1.41 -10.21
C THR A 63 7.66 1.80 -9.35
N ILE A 64 7.16 0.85 -8.55
CA ILE A 64 6.04 1.14 -7.62
C ILE A 64 6.43 2.21 -6.59
N ALA A 65 7.68 2.21 -6.13
CA ALA A 65 8.22 3.24 -5.23
C ALA A 65 8.19 4.64 -5.88
N MET A 66 8.62 4.74 -7.15
CA MET A 66 8.54 5.98 -7.93
C MET A 66 7.10 6.46 -8.10
N ALA A 67 6.17 5.53 -8.42
CA ALA A 67 4.76 5.85 -8.59
C ALA A 67 4.15 6.40 -7.29
N ARG A 68 4.39 5.73 -6.16
CA ARG A 68 3.90 6.18 -4.86
C ARG A 68 4.50 7.53 -4.45
N ASN A 69 5.80 7.76 -4.67
CA ASN A 69 6.42 9.05 -4.40
C ASN A 69 5.86 10.16 -5.29
N MET A 70 5.64 9.88 -6.57
CA MET A 70 5.07 10.85 -7.52
C MET A 70 3.65 11.26 -7.10
N GLY A 71 2.81 10.32 -6.70
CA GLY A 71 1.50 10.61 -6.16
C GLY A 71 1.57 11.38 -4.84
N ALA A 72 2.46 10.99 -3.92
CA ALA A 72 2.65 11.68 -2.64
C ALA A 72 3.16 13.11 -2.79
N ALA A 73 3.89 13.41 -3.86
CA ALA A 73 4.37 14.77 -4.15
C ALA A 73 3.23 15.73 -4.55
N ALA A 74 2.14 15.21 -5.09
CA ALA A 74 0.93 15.99 -5.41
C ALA A 74 -0.06 16.08 -4.25
N ALA A 75 0.15 15.30 -3.19
CA ALA A 75 -0.77 15.20 -2.06
C ALA A 75 -0.70 16.41 -1.13
N SER A 76 -1.88 16.90 -0.72
CA SER A 76 -2.04 18.05 0.18
C SER A 76 -2.58 17.67 1.57
N GLY A 77 -3.01 16.42 1.79
CA GLY A 77 -3.58 15.94 3.05
C GLY A 77 -2.56 15.75 4.17
N ASP A 78 -3.08 15.74 5.40
CA ASP A 78 -2.30 15.47 6.61
C ASP A 78 -1.90 13.99 6.71
N TYR A 79 -2.70 13.13 6.10
CA TYR A 79 -2.49 11.70 6.03
C TYR A 79 -2.36 11.26 4.58
N LEU A 80 -1.28 10.53 4.28
CA LEU A 80 -1.12 9.80 3.02
C LEU A 80 -1.60 8.36 3.22
N VAL A 81 -2.50 7.92 2.37
CA VAL A 81 -2.97 6.54 2.33
C VAL A 81 -2.56 5.91 1.00
N PHE A 82 -1.59 5.03 1.05
CA PHE A 82 -1.16 4.26 -0.11
C PHE A 82 -1.98 2.98 -0.20
N LEU A 83 -2.53 2.72 -1.37
CA LEU A 83 -3.39 1.57 -1.69
C LEU A 83 -2.99 0.99 -3.04
N ASP A 84 -3.08 -0.33 -3.17
CA ASP A 84 -3.01 -0.95 -4.50
C ASP A 84 -4.35 -0.80 -5.25
N ALA A 85 -4.31 -0.88 -6.57
CA ALA A 85 -5.45 -0.61 -7.47
C ALA A 85 -6.55 -1.67 -7.45
N ASP A 86 -6.43 -2.70 -6.62
CA ASP A 86 -7.41 -3.77 -6.46
C ASP A 86 -7.91 -3.90 -5.00
N VAL A 87 -7.70 -2.85 -4.20
CA VAL A 87 -8.09 -2.85 -2.78
C VAL A 87 -9.51 -2.33 -2.59
N VAL A 88 -10.27 -3.05 -1.76
CA VAL A 88 -11.62 -2.67 -1.33
C VAL A 88 -11.67 -2.58 0.18
N ILE A 89 -12.27 -1.52 0.70
CA ILE A 89 -12.46 -1.24 2.13
C ILE A 89 -13.95 -1.30 2.45
N PRO A 90 -14.44 -2.32 3.15
CA PRO A 90 -15.82 -2.32 3.64
C PRO A 90 -16.01 -1.20 4.66
N ASP A 91 -17.17 -0.53 4.61
CA ASP A 91 -17.50 0.55 5.54
C ASP A 91 -16.35 1.57 5.68
N VAL A 92 -16.07 2.24 4.56
CA VAL A 92 -14.92 3.16 4.42
C VAL A 92 -14.94 4.28 5.48
N ASP A 93 -16.11 4.75 5.90
CA ASP A 93 -16.24 5.80 6.90
C ASP A 93 -15.83 5.31 8.30
N ASP A 94 -16.34 4.15 8.76
CA ASP A 94 -15.96 3.60 10.06
C ASP A 94 -14.50 3.15 10.08
N PHE A 95 -14.01 2.65 8.94
CA PHE A 95 -12.60 2.29 8.78
C PHE A 95 -11.67 3.49 9.02
N PHE A 96 -11.86 4.60 8.31
CA PHE A 96 -11.00 5.78 8.47
C PHE A 96 -11.23 6.52 9.77
N LYS A 97 -12.44 6.52 10.31
CA LYS A 97 -12.71 7.02 11.66
C LYS A 97 -11.88 6.25 12.71
N THR A 98 -11.86 4.92 12.64
CA THR A 98 -11.07 4.08 13.56
C THR A 98 -9.58 4.30 13.36
N ALA A 99 -9.10 4.39 12.11
CA ALA A 99 -7.70 4.68 11.81
C ALA A 99 -7.26 6.04 12.37
N GLN A 100 -8.05 7.11 12.15
CA GLN A 100 -7.75 8.45 12.67
C GLN A 100 -7.78 8.50 14.20
N GLN A 101 -8.71 7.79 14.85
CA GLN A 101 -8.73 7.65 16.31
C GLN A 101 -7.45 7.02 16.86
N ALA A 102 -6.86 6.04 16.14
CA ALA A 102 -5.59 5.45 16.55
C ALA A 102 -4.45 6.48 16.54
N PHE A 103 -4.38 7.38 15.55
CA PHE A 103 -3.43 8.50 15.53
C PHE A 103 -3.70 9.53 16.60
N ALA A 104 -4.97 9.88 16.83
CA ALA A 104 -5.36 10.84 17.87
C ALA A 104 -4.99 10.35 19.28
N ALA A 105 -5.16 9.05 19.53
CA ALA A 105 -4.86 8.41 20.82
C ALA A 105 -3.36 8.31 21.10
N ASN A 106 -2.49 8.37 20.10
CA ASN A 106 -1.05 8.26 20.28
C ASN A 106 -0.28 9.22 19.37
N LYS A 107 0.14 10.34 19.92
CA LYS A 107 0.90 11.38 19.21
C LYS A 107 2.27 10.94 18.65
N ARG A 108 2.78 9.79 19.09
CA ARG A 108 4.01 9.20 18.55
C ARG A 108 3.75 8.26 17.37
N LEU A 109 2.49 7.92 17.08
CA LEU A 109 2.11 7.08 15.95
C LEU A 109 2.30 7.85 14.65
N LEU A 110 3.14 7.34 13.76
CA LEU A 110 3.46 7.96 12.48
C LEU A 110 2.89 7.20 11.29
N ALA A 111 2.68 5.89 11.44
CA ALA A 111 2.12 5.07 10.39
C ALA A 111 1.36 3.87 10.96
N LEU A 112 0.33 3.45 10.24
CA LEU A 112 -0.36 2.19 10.51
C LEU A 112 -0.55 1.37 9.24
N THR A 113 -0.56 0.07 9.43
CA THR A 113 -1.01 -0.94 8.46
C THR A 113 -2.07 -1.81 9.12
N VAL A 114 -2.77 -2.61 8.31
CA VAL A 114 -3.96 -3.32 8.72
C VAL A 114 -3.89 -4.80 8.32
N ARG A 115 -4.94 -5.56 8.61
CA ARG A 115 -5.08 -6.92 8.10
C ARG A 115 -5.39 -6.88 6.61
N TYR A 116 -4.73 -7.74 5.85
CA TYR A 116 -5.05 -8.01 4.43
C TYR A 116 -5.85 -9.31 4.33
N SER A 117 -6.77 -9.36 3.40
CA SER A 117 -7.54 -10.56 3.08
C SER A 117 -7.87 -10.59 1.60
N VAL A 118 -7.97 -11.77 1.04
CA VAL A 118 -8.52 -11.91 -0.31
C VAL A 118 -10.04 -11.72 -0.25
N LEU A 119 -10.62 -11.16 -1.30
CA LEU A 119 -12.07 -11.00 -1.46
C LEU A 119 -12.79 -12.32 -1.18
N PRO A 120 -13.89 -12.32 -0.42
CA PRO A 120 -14.57 -13.56 0.01
C PRO A 120 -14.89 -14.52 -1.12
N GLU A 121 -15.24 -13.99 -2.31
CA GLU A 121 -15.67 -14.74 -3.48
C GLU A 121 -14.56 -15.59 -4.09
N THR A 122 -13.30 -15.17 -3.94
CA THR A 122 -12.13 -15.82 -4.55
C THR A 122 -11.16 -16.40 -3.54
N LYS A 123 -11.41 -16.16 -2.24
CA LYS A 123 -10.53 -16.56 -1.14
C LYS A 123 -10.41 -18.07 -1.01
N THR A 124 -9.20 -18.58 -1.02
CA THR A 124 -8.88 -19.96 -0.73
C THR A 124 -8.54 -20.17 0.76
N PHE A 125 -8.52 -21.45 1.22
CA PHE A 125 -8.06 -21.80 2.56
C PHE A 125 -6.60 -21.33 2.80
N PHE A 126 -5.72 -21.52 1.82
CA PHE A 126 -4.31 -21.12 1.91
C PHE A 126 -4.15 -19.61 2.03
N ASP A 127 -4.96 -18.82 1.32
CA ASP A 127 -4.96 -17.36 1.47
C ASP A 127 -5.26 -16.97 2.92
N GLY A 128 -6.26 -17.62 3.52
CA GLY A 128 -6.62 -17.39 4.93
C GLY A 128 -5.47 -17.65 5.88
N VAL A 129 -4.76 -18.75 5.69
CA VAL A 129 -3.60 -19.13 6.51
C VAL A 129 -2.47 -18.10 6.31
N MET A 130 -2.11 -17.83 5.06
CA MET A 130 -0.95 -16.98 4.73
C MET A 130 -1.13 -15.54 5.18
N PHE A 131 -2.29 -14.92 4.91
CA PHE A 131 -2.56 -13.55 5.37
C PHE A 131 -2.74 -13.45 6.89
N THR A 132 -3.16 -14.54 7.56
CA THR A 132 -3.14 -14.59 9.03
C THR A 132 -1.71 -14.60 9.57
N MET A 133 -0.82 -15.39 8.98
CA MET A 133 0.61 -15.42 9.35
C MET A 133 1.28 -14.07 9.08
N LEU A 134 1.02 -13.46 7.93
CA LEU A 134 1.52 -12.12 7.58
C LEU A 134 1.03 -11.05 8.57
N GLY A 135 -0.25 -11.09 8.93
CA GLY A 135 -0.81 -10.18 9.94
C GLY A 135 -0.17 -10.38 11.32
N LEU A 136 0.12 -11.63 11.72
CA LEU A 136 0.86 -11.91 12.95
C LEU A 136 2.28 -11.35 12.88
N GLN A 137 2.97 -11.53 11.77
CA GLN A 137 4.31 -10.95 11.53
C GLN A 137 4.27 -9.43 11.68
N PHE A 138 3.34 -8.73 10.99
CA PHE A 138 3.24 -7.27 11.09
C PHE A 138 2.88 -6.83 12.50
N ARG A 139 2.01 -7.57 13.21
CA ARG A 139 1.70 -7.29 14.61
C ARG A 139 2.94 -7.39 15.51
N LEU A 140 3.74 -8.43 15.35
CA LEU A 140 4.98 -8.59 16.12
C LEU A 140 5.98 -7.46 15.79
N GLN A 141 6.19 -7.16 14.51
CA GLN A 141 7.13 -6.13 14.08
C GLN A 141 6.74 -4.73 14.57
N ASN A 142 5.46 -4.36 14.48
CA ASN A 142 5.02 -3.01 14.80
C ASN A 142 4.66 -2.83 16.27
N ASN A 143 3.91 -3.78 16.86
CA ASN A 143 3.28 -3.57 18.16
C ASN A 143 4.11 -4.16 19.32
N VAL A 144 5.02 -5.10 19.05
CA VAL A 144 5.84 -5.76 20.09
C VAL A 144 7.29 -5.32 19.97
N PHE A 145 7.93 -5.57 18.82
CA PHE A 145 9.36 -5.27 18.64
C PHE A 145 9.63 -3.83 18.19
N HIS A 146 8.62 -3.13 17.67
CA HIS A 146 8.72 -1.76 17.20
C HIS A 146 9.80 -1.53 16.13
N ILE A 147 10.02 -2.51 15.27
CA ILE A 147 10.99 -2.45 14.17
C ILE A 147 10.38 -2.01 12.84
N GLY A 148 9.06 -1.90 12.78
CA GLY A 148 8.33 -1.52 11.57
C GLY A 148 8.19 -2.64 10.56
N GLY A 149 7.02 -2.74 9.94
CA GLY A 149 6.72 -3.69 8.87
C GLY A 149 5.34 -3.46 8.28
N SER A 150 5.24 -3.52 6.96
CA SER A 150 3.99 -3.40 6.21
C SER A 150 4.13 -4.12 4.87
N GLY A 151 3.01 -4.42 4.22
CA GLY A 151 2.92 -4.73 2.80
C GLY A 151 2.42 -3.52 2.02
N GLY A 152 2.28 -3.67 0.71
CA GLY A 152 1.90 -2.61 -0.22
C GLY A 152 0.41 -2.34 -0.29
N GLU A 153 -0.43 -3.30 0.10
CA GLU A 153 -1.88 -3.25 -0.07
C GLU A 153 -2.54 -2.10 0.68
N PHE A 154 -2.00 -1.72 1.85
CA PHE A 154 -2.51 -0.59 2.62
C PHE A 154 -1.47 -0.03 3.58
N GLN A 155 -1.25 1.27 3.50
CA GLN A 155 -0.41 2.03 4.43
C GLN A 155 -1.04 3.40 4.68
N MET A 156 -1.27 3.79 5.94
CA MET A 156 -1.67 5.14 6.30
C MET A 156 -0.57 5.80 7.12
N ILE A 157 -0.08 6.95 6.67
CA ILE A 157 1.12 7.60 7.18
C ILE A 157 0.87 9.10 7.36
N ILE A 158 1.36 9.69 8.45
CA ILE A 158 1.38 11.15 8.62
C ILE A 158 2.28 11.74 7.52
N ALA A 159 1.74 12.68 6.74
CA ALA A 159 2.41 13.24 5.57
C ALA A 159 3.79 13.86 5.91
N ASP A 160 3.89 14.58 7.02
CA ASP A 160 5.17 15.15 7.46
C ASP A 160 6.19 14.09 7.86
N ALA A 161 5.73 12.98 8.45
CA ALA A 161 6.62 11.87 8.79
C ALA A 161 7.15 11.17 7.54
N PHE A 162 6.29 10.99 6.52
CA PHE A 162 6.68 10.45 5.22
C PHE A 162 7.76 11.31 4.56
N ARG A 163 7.54 12.64 4.48
CA ARG A 163 8.51 13.60 3.93
C ARG A 163 9.82 13.59 4.72
N LYS A 164 9.74 13.57 6.06
CA LYS A 164 10.90 13.57 6.95
C LYS A 164 11.83 12.37 6.77
N VAL A 165 11.28 11.19 6.46
CA VAL A 165 12.10 10.00 6.20
C VAL A 165 12.51 9.84 4.73
N GLY A 166 12.13 10.79 3.85
CA GLY A 166 12.51 10.82 2.44
C GLY A 166 11.66 9.94 1.52
N GLY A 167 10.41 9.60 1.93
CA GLY A 167 9.51 8.81 1.09
C GLY A 167 9.94 7.36 0.90
N PHE A 168 9.47 6.73 -0.17
CA PHE A 168 9.92 5.40 -0.60
C PHE A 168 11.32 5.48 -1.22
N ASP A 169 12.15 4.47 -0.99
CA ASP A 169 13.45 4.33 -1.65
C ASP A 169 13.24 3.81 -3.09
N GLU A 170 13.41 4.69 -4.07
CA GLU A 170 13.16 4.39 -5.49
C GLU A 170 14.18 3.43 -6.09
N THR A 171 15.29 3.14 -5.40
CA THR A 171 16.27 2.15 -5.82
C THR A 171 15.81 0.73 -5.53
N LEU A 172 14.78 0.57 -4.68
CA LEU A 172 14.20 -0.71 -4.36
C LEU A 172 13.08 -1.08 -5.34
N VAL A 173 13.20 -2.24 -5.93
CA VAL A 173 12.20 -2.81 -6.85
C VAL A 173 11.14 -3.62 -6.11
N ALA A 174 11.46 -4.09 -4.91
CA ALA A 174 10.58 -4.84 -4.02
C ALA A 174 10.98 -4.60 -2.57
N ALA A 175 10.03 -4.79 -1.64
CA ALA A 175 10.16 -4.55 -0.19
C ALA A 175 10.44 -3.09 0.18
N GLU A 176 10.09 -2.13 -0.67
CA GLU A 176 10.13 -0.69 -0.43
C GLU A 176 9.19 -0.26 0.71
N ASP A 177 8.08 -0.97 0.85
CA ASP A 177 7.07 -0.84 1.90
C ASP A 177 7.64 -1.22 3.29
N MET A 178 8.31 -2.36 3.37
CA MET A 178 9.01 -2.81 4.58
C MET A 178 10.12 -1.82 4.98
N ASP A 179 10.91 -1.35 4.01
CA ASP A 179 11.97 -0.36 4.27
C ASP A 179 11.40 0.95 4.81
N LEU A 180 10.32 1.47 4.20
CA LEU A 180 9.68 2.70 4.64
C LEU A 180 9.19 2.59 6.09
N PHE A 181 8.44 1.53 6.43
CA PHE A 181 7.95 1.33 7.80
C PHE A 181 9.08 1.19 8.81
N ARG A 182 10.18 0.57 8.41
CA ARG A 182 11.38 0.45 9.23
C ARG A 182 12.07 1.79 9.46
N ARG A 183 12.12 2.69 8.45
CA ARG A 183 12.64 4.05 8.64
C ARG A 183 11.72 4.89 9.53
N LEU A 184 10.41 4.77 9.37
CA LEU A 184 9.42 5.42 10.22
C LEU A 184 9.50 4.94 11.68
N SER A 185 9.71 3.64 11.92
CA SER A 185 9.83 3.10 13.28
C SER A 185 11.04 3.63 14.07
N LYS A 186 12.07 4.15 13.39
CA LYS A 186 13.22 4.79 14.03
C LYS A 186 12.95 6.21 14.54
N VAL A 187 11.96 6.88 13.96
CA VAL A 187 11.63 8.28 14.30
C VAL A 187 10.31 8.45 15.05
N GLY A 188 9.52 7.37 15.17
CA GLY A 188 8.26 7.35 15.90
C GLY A 188 7.73 5.95 16.09
N ARG A 189 6.41 5.80 16.13
CA ARG A 189 5.76 4.49 16.26
C ARG A 189 5.07 4.12 14.96
N THR A 190 5.17 2.84 14.62
CA THR A 190 4.32 2.21 13.62
C THR A 190 3.37 1.22 14.31
N ARG A 191 2.21 0.94 13.72
CA ARG A 191 1.18 0.10 14.31
C ARG A 191 0.55 -0.82 13.28
N PHE A 192 0.31 -2.05 13.66
CA PHE A 192 -0.63 -2.96 12.99
C PHE A 192 -1.98 -2.87 13.68
N GLU A 193 -3.01 -2.36 12.99
CA GLU A 193 -4.36 -2.23 13.54
C GLU A 193 -5.18 -3.48 13.20
N LYS A 194 -5.28 -4.37 14.16
CA LYS A 194 -5.93 -5.68 14.00
C LYS A 194 -7.44 -5.62 13.74
N GLY A 195 -8.08 -4.52 14.15
CA GLY A 195 -9.52 -4.30 14.01
C GLY A 195 -9.92 -3.87 12.60
N LEU A 196 -8.96 -3.44 11.78
CA LEU A 196 -9.19 -3.00 10.41
C LEU A 196 -8.75 -4.06 9.41
N THR A 197 -9.52 -4.25 8.35
CA THR A 197 -9.21 -5.20 7.28
C THR A 197 -9.47 -4.56 5.94
N VAL A 198 -8.52 -4.71 5.01
CA VAL A 198 -8.72 -4.41 3.59
C VAL A 198 -8.77 -5.70 2.80
N TYR A 199 -9.53 -5.69 1.72
CA TYR A 199 -9.67 -6.82 0.82
C TYR A 199 -9.02 -6.50 -0.53
N HIS A 200 -8.42 -7.50 -1.16
CA HIS A 200 -7.83 -7.39 -2.48
C HIS A 200 -8.08 -8.68 -3.29
N THR A 201 -7.77 -8.66 -4.57
CA THR A 201 -8.09 -9.80 -5.47
C THR A 201 -7.30 -11.07 -5.16
N GLY A 202 -6.13 -10.96 -4.54
CA GLY A 202 -5.22 -12.10 -4.31
C GLY A 202 -4.56 -12.64 -5.60
N ARG A 203 -4.75 -11.96 -6.74
CA ARG A 203 -4.33 -12.41 -8.08
C ARG A 203 -2.88 -12.87 -8.13
N ARG A 204 -1.97 -12.15 -7.46
CA ARG A 204 -0.55 -12.51 -7.47
C ARG A 204 -0.28 -13.87 -6.81
N ALA A 205 -0.94 -14.15 -5.68
CA ALA A 205 -0.80 -15.43 -5.01
C ALA A 205 -1.41 -16.58 -5.81
N HIS A 206 -2.52 -16.32 -6.50
CA HIS A 206 -3.23 -17.31 -7.30
C HIS A 206 -2.50 -17.64 -8.61
N GLU A 207 -1.82 -16.67 -9.23
CA GLU A 207 -1.08 -16.87 -10.49
C GLU A 207 0.33 -17.41 -10.25
N VAL A 208 1.08 -16.80 -9.32
CA VAL A 208 2.48 -17.16 -9.05
C VAL A 208 2.59 -18.43 -8.19
N GLY A 209 1.60 -18.64 -7.32
CA GLY A 209 1.57 -19.69 -6.29
C GLY A 209 2.28 -19.28 -5.00
N TRP A 210 1.69 -19.68 -3.87
CA TRP A 210 2.16 -19.30 -2.53
C TRP A 210 3.62 -19.67 -2.24
N PRO A 211 4.14 -20.88 -2.58
CA PRO A 211 5.52 -21.21 -2.26
C PRO A 211 6.54 -20.27 -2.89
N LYS A 212 6.32 -19.92 -4.17
CA LYS A 212 7.21 -19.02 -4.90
C LYS A 212 7.08 -17.58 -4.38
N LEU A 213 5.86 -17.13 -4.10
CA LEU A 213 5.62 -15.79 -3.60
C LEU A 213 6.25 -15.58 -2.21
N ILE A 214 6.14 -16.56 -1.30
CA ILE A 214 6.79 -16.52 0.01
C ILE A 214 8.31 -16.45 -0.13
N TRP A 215 8.87 -17.24 -1.04
CA TRP A 215 10.32 -17.22 -1.30
C TRP A 215 10.78 -15.85 -1.83
N GLU A 216 10.02 -15.26 -2.77
CA GLU A 216 10.30 -13.91 -3.29
C GLU A 216 10.22 -12.85 -2.17
N TRP A 217 9.19 -12.89 -1.33
CA TRP A 217 9.05 -11.96 -0.21
C TRP A 217 10.16 -12.11 0.82
N PHE A 218 10.47 -13.36 1.19
CA PHE A 218 11.53 -13.65 2.16
C PHE A 218 12.91 -13.18 1.68
N THR A 219 13.27 -13.50 0.45
CA THR A 219 14.58 -13.14 -0.11
C THR A 219 14.73 -11.65 -0.30
N ASN A 220 13.71 -10.95 -0.84
CA ASN A 220 13.74 -9.50 -1.00
C ASN A 220 13.76 -8.79 0.36
N SER A 221 12.87 -9.15 1.29
CA SER A 221 12.82 -8.52 2.62
C SER A 221 14.13 -8.71 3.39
N THR A 222 14.72 -9.89 3.34
CA THR A 222 16.02 -10.17 3.99
C THR A 222 17.14 -9.38 3.35
N SER A 223 17.22 -9.34 2.03
CA SER A 223 18.23 -8.59 1.30
C SER A 223 18.10 -7.08 1.55
N VAL A 224 16.90 -6.53 1.49
CA VAL A 224 16.66 -5.10 1.79
C VAL A 224 16.99 -4.81 3.26
N PHE A 225 16.69 -5.73 4.16
CA PHE A 225 17.01 -5.55 5.58
C PHE A 225 18.52 -5.41 5.84
N PHE A 226 19.33 -6.26 5.26
CA PHE A 226 20.78 -6.31 5.53
C PHE A 226 21.61 -5.51 4.51
N LEU A 227 21.24 -5.54 3.23
CA LEU A 227 22.05 -5.02 2.12
C LEU A 227 21.49 -3.76 1.47
N LYS A 228 20.27 -3.33 1.83
CA LYS A 228 19.60 -2.18 1.20
C LYS A 228 19.46 -2.32 -0.33
N LYS A 229 19.23 -3.55 -0.79
CA LYS A 229 19.07 -3.86 -2.22
C LYS A 229 18.03 -4.95 -2.39
N SER A 230 17.13 -4.80 -3.36
CA SER A 230 16.24 -5.87 -3.78
C SER A 230 17.00 -6.97 -4.50
N VAL A 231 16.61 -8.23 -4.31
CA VAL A 231 17.10 -9.36 -5.09
C VAL A 231 16.47 -9.37 -6.48
N SER A 232 15.18 -9.04 -6.54
CA SER A 232 14.44 -8.91 -7.79
C SER A 232 14.96 -7.72 -8.59
N LYS A 233 15.20 -7.94 -9.89
CA LYS A 233 15.63 -6.90 -10.82
C LYS A 233 14.45 -6.10 -11.39
N GLU A 234 13.28 -6.72 -11.39
CA GLU A 234 12.01 -6.12 -11.83
C GLU A 234 10.87 -6.71 -11.03
N TRP A 235 9.81 -5.93 -10.86
CA TRP A 235 8.54 -6.42 -10.34
C TRP A 235 7.68 -6.85 -11.52
N LYS A 236 7.44 -8.17 -11.65
CA LYS A 236 6.58 -8.70 -12.71
C LYS A 236 5.12 -8.39 -12.36
N GLU A 237 4.44 -7.74 -13.27
CA GLU A 237 3.02 -7.50 -13.15
C GLU A 237 2.26 -8.82 -13.28
N VAL A 238 1.18 -8.91 -12.50
CA VAL A 238 0.19 -9.98 -12.57
C VAL A 238 -1.16 -9.29 -12.79
N ARG A 239 -1.84 -9.60 -13.89
CA ARG A 239 -3.03 -8.88 -14.37
C ARG A 239 -4.26 -9.77 -14.46
#